data_48e591fb6431df6b1148dd931440e278
#
_entry.id   48e591fb6431df6b1148dd931440e278
#
_cell.length_a   1.000
_cell.length_b   1.000
_cell.length_c   1.000
_cell.angle_alpha   90.00
_cell.angle_beta   90.00
_cell.angle_gamma   90.00
#
_symmetry.space_group_name_H-M   'P 1'
#
loop_
_entity.id
_entity.type
_entity.pdbx_description
1 polymer ?
#
loop_
_entity_poly.entity_id
_entity_poly.type
_entity_poly.pdbx_seq_one_letter_code
_entity_poly.pdbx_strand_id
1 'polypeptide(L)'
;MRCSFVTLFPRIVEGYFSASILGRAIEAGHLQIDFVNPRDYTVNRYRKVDEPMVGGGAGMLMSPQPLDDALHALRRESPRARILFLSPVGKPFRQSDAKRLSREEHLVLVAGRYEGIDERIIERHAHEIFSVGDAVLTGGELPAMMVCDAVSRLLPGVLGNADSLTVESFENELLEAPSFTKPDEFKGKTIVSEFLKGNHSKIAAIKNRMAWSKTKYFRPDLYLRAKAKA
;
A
#
# COMPACT_ATOMS: atom_id res chain seq x y z
N MET A 1 -7.93 -1.61 -12.98
CA MET A 1 -8.21 -0.90 -11.72
C MET A 1 -7.84 0.56 -11.86
N ARG A 2 -8.63 1.47 -11.30
CA ARG A 2 -8.32 2.90 -11.22
C ARG A 2 -7.90 3.28 -9.78
N CYS A 3 -6.85 4.10 -9.64
CA CYS A 3 -6.41 4.67 -8.36
C CYS A 3 -6.29 6.19 -8.51
N SER A 4 -7.11 6.93 -7.77
CA SER A 4 -7.08 8.40 -7.74
C SER A 4 -6.40 8.88 -6.46
N PHE A 5 -5.33 9.64 -6.60
CA PHE A 5 -4.64 10.25 -5.48
C PHE A 5 -5.16 11.66 -5.23
N VAL A 6 -5.77 11.89 -4.07
CA VAL A 6 -6.13 13.21 -3.59
C VAL A 6 -4.92 13.77 -2.86
N THR A 7 -4.19 14.67 -3.49
CA THR A 7 -2.89 15.19 -3.01
C THR A 7 -2.61 16.61 -3.47
N LEU A 8 -1.90 17.38 -2.64
CA LEU A 8 -1.36 18.69 -3.00
C LEU A 8 -0.10 18.62 -3.87
N PHE A 9 0.53 17.46 -3.98
CA PHE A 9 1.84 17.25 -4.62
C PHE A 9 1.85 16.03 -5.57
N PRO A 10 1.10 16.08 -6.67
CA PRO A 10 0.99 14.95 -7.61
C PRO A 10 2.34 14.47 -8.15
N ARG A 11 3.30 15.40 -8.38
CA ARG A 11 4.63 15.05 -8.88
C ARG A 11 5.42 14.07 -8.01
N ILE A 12 5.14 14.01 -6.69
CA ILE A 12 5.77 13.03 -5.80
C ILE A 12 5.34 11.61 -6.19
N VAL A 13 4.09 11.46 -6.58
CA VAL A 13 3.47 10.17 -6.92
C VAL A 13 3.79 9.77 -8.37
N GLU A 14 3.68 10.70 -9.32
CA GLU A 14 3.91 10.48 -10.75
C GLU A 14 5.24 9.77 -11.03
N GLY A 15 6.34 10.25 -10.43
CA GLY A 15 7.67 9.70 -10.64
C GLY A 15 7.80 8.22 -10.26
N TYR A 16 7.08 7.79 -9.23
CA TYR A 16 7.10 6.41 -8.78
C TYR A 16 6.37 5.47 -9.75
N PHE A 17 5.21 5.88 -10.21
CA PHE A 17 4.36 5.05 -11.08
C PHE A 17 4.75 5.09 -12.56
N SER A 18 5.64 5.98 -12.98
CA SER A 18 6.12 6.05 -14.36
C SER A 18 7.19 5.02 -14.73
N ALA A 19 7.66 4.21 -13.77
CA ALA A 19 8.81 3.34 -13.97
C ALA A 19 8.50 1.85 -13.66
N SER A 20 9.36 0.97 -14.21
CA SER A 20 9.43 -0.46 -13.88
C SER A 20 8.12 -1.21 -14.10
N ILE A 21 7.73 -2.07 -13.17
CA ILE A 21 6.56 -2.96 -13.26
C ILE A 21 5.27 -2.14 -13.32
N LEU A 22 5.13 -1.12 -12.47
CA LEU A 22 3.91 -0.31 -12.39
C LEU A 22 3.74 0.58 -13.63
N GLY A 23 4.83 1.15 -14.16
CA GLY A 23 4.78 1.90 -15.44
C GLY A 23 4.29 1.03 -16.59
N ARG A 24 4.82 -0.19 -16.72
CA ARG A 24 4.33 -1.15 -17.72
C ARG A 24 2.87 -1.57 -17.50
N ALA A 25 2.43 -1.70 -16.25
CA ALA A 25 1.05 -2.02 -15.93
C ALA A 25 0.09 -0.89 -16.35
N ILE A 26 0.52 0.37 -16.25
CA ILE A 26 -0.23 1.53 -16.73
C ILE A 26 -0.28 1.55 -18.26
N GLU A 27 0.86 1.37 -18.91
CA GLU A 27 0.95 1.30 -20.38
C GLU A 27 0.09 0.17 -20.96
N ALA A 28 0.01 -0.97 -20.26
CA ALA A 28 -0.81 -2.13 -20.65
C ALA A 28 -2.30 -1.96 -20.26
N GLY A 29 -2.70 -0.87 -19.58
CA GLY A 29 -4.08 -0.62 -19.18
C GLY A 29 -4.59 -1.45 -17.99
N HIS A 30 -3.71 -2.17 -17.28
CA HIS A 30 -4.09 -2.89 -16.07
C HIS A 30 -4.32 -1.97 -14.87
N LEU A 31 -3.62 -0.84 -14.82
CA LEU A 31 -3.68 0.18 -13.78
C LEU A 31 -3.85 1.56 -14.42
N GLN A 32 -4.74 2.36 -13.86
CA GLN A 32 -4.88 3.79 -14.19
C GLN A 32 -4.59 4.61 -12.94
N ILE A 33 -3.75 5.62 -13.06
CA ILE A 33 -3.42 6.55 -11.97
C ILE A 33 -3.92 7.94 -12.34
N ASP A 34 -4.73 8.53 -11.46
CA ASP A 34 -5.25 9.88 -11.62
C ASP A 34 -4.90 10.74 -10.39
N PHE A 35 -4.90 12.04 -10.59
CA PHE A 35 -4.62 13.00 -9.54
C PHE A 35 -5.75 14.01 -9.39
N VAL A 36 -6.13 14.23 -8.14
CA VAL A 36 -7.11 15.25 -7.76
C VAL A 36 -6.42 16.18 -6.78
N ASN A 37 -6.22 17.43 -7.16
CA ASN A 37 -5.60 18.42 -6.29
C ASN A 37 -6.70 19.24 -5.58
N PRO A 38 -6.78 19.19 -4.25
CA PRO A 38 -7.78 20.00 -3.50
C PRO A 38 -7.68 21.51 -3.77
N ARG A 39 -6.51 22.01 -4.20
CA ARG A 39 -6.35 23.42 -4.60
C ARG A 39 -7.25 23.83 -5.76
N ASP A 40 -7.65 22.91 -6.59
CA ASP A 40 -8.51 23.18 -7.76
C ASP A 40 -9.98 23.36 -7.36
N TYR A 41 -10.31 23.00 -6.12
CA TYR A 41 -11.66 23.08 -5.54
C TYR A 41 -11.81 24.23 -4.51
N THR A 42 -10.79 25.09 -4.38
CA THR A 42 -10.88 26.23 -3.45
C THR A 42 -11.76 27.34 -4.02
N VAL A 43 -12.55 27.96 -3.16
CA VAL A 43 -13.37 29.13 -3.50
C VAL A 43 -12.62 30.45 -3.31
N ASN A 44 -11.47 30.43 -2.62
CA ASN A 44 -10.70 31.64 -2.39
C ASN A 44 -9.68 31.89 -3.51
N ARG A 45 -9.44 33.19 -3.81
CA ARG A 45 -8.56 33.61 -4.90
C ARG A 45 -7.08 33.20 -4.73
N TYR A 46 -6.65 32.90 -3.50
CA TYR A 46 -5.28 32.50 -3.19
C TYR A 46 -5.08 30.98 -3.25
N ARG A 47 -6.15 30.23 -3.53
CA ARG A 47 -6.14 28.75 -3.58
C ARG A 47 -5.61 28.14 -2.29
N LYS A 48 -5.94 28.75 -1.15
CA LYS A 48 -5.55 28.32 0.18
C LYS A 48 -6.30 27.03 0.54
N VAL A 49 -5.60 26.06 1.10
CA VAL A 49 -6.11 24.72 1.43
C VAL A 49 -5.87 24.33 2.88
N ASP A 50 -5.40 25.26 3.69
CA ASP A 50 -5.01 25.02 5.08
C ASP A 50 -5.45 26.17 5.99
N GLU A 51 -5.81 25.86 7.23
CA GLU A 51 -6.24 26.82 8.25
C GLU A 51 -5.63 26.47 9.61
N PRO A 52 -5.45 27.45 10.53
CA PRO A 52 -5.05 27.20 11.89
C PRO A 52 -6.02 26.26 12.62
N MET A 53 -5.49 25.41 13.50
CA MET A 53 -6.32 24.54 14.32
C MET A 53 -7.23 25.33 15.27
N VAL A 54 -8.52 25.01 15.30
CA VAL A 54 -9.46 25.51 16.33
C VAL A 54 -9.14 24.83 17.65
N GLY A 55 -9.07 25.62 18.71
CA GLY A 55 -8.66 25.11 20.04
C GLY A 55 -7.18 25.28 20.36
N GLY A 56 -6.39 25.78 19.39
CA GLY A 56 -4.96 26.03 19.55
C GLY A 56 -4.10 24.83 19.15
N GLY A 57 -2.79 25.02 19.17
CA GLY A 57 -1.78 24.05 18.72
C GLY A 57 -0.86 24.67 17.67
N ALA A 58 0.29 24.04 17.46
CA ALA A 58 1.22 24.44 16.41
C ALA A 58 0.80 23.86 15.07
N GLY A 59 1.03 24.59 13.98
CA GLY A 59 0.80 24.11 12.62
C GLY A 59 -0.58 24.42 12.06
N MET A 60 -0.90 23.82 10.94
CA MET A 60 -2.10 24.04 10.14
C MET A 60 -2.79 22.71 9.88
N LEU A 61 -4.08 22.72 9.62
CA LEU A 61 -4.85 21.58 9.11
C LEU A 61 -5.28 21.83 7.67
N MET A 62 -5.41 20.77 6.89
CA MET A 62 -6.07 20.86 5.60
C MET A 62 -7.54 21.25 5.79
N SER A 63 -7.94 22.34 5.12
CA SER A 63 -9.26 22.92 5.22
C SER A 63 -10.35 21.96 4.73
N PRO A 64 -11.54 21.94 5.37
CA PRO A 64 -12.59 21.00 5.00
C PRO A 64 -13.18 21.25 3.61
N GLN A 65 -13.48 22.49 3.22
CA GLN A 65 -14.22 22.81 2.00
C GLN A 65 -13.55 22.25 0.72
N PRO A 66 -12.22 22.50 0.43
CA PRO A 66 -11.60 22.00 -0.79
C PRO A 66 -11.56 20.47 -0.87
N LEU A 67 -11.37 19.80 0.27
CA LEU A 67 -11.39 18.35 0.34
C LEU A 67 -12.79 17.77 0.15
N ASP A 68 -13.81 18.37 0.78
CA ASP A 68 -15.19 17.95 0.64
C ASP A 68 -15.64 18.01 -0.83
N ASP A 69 -15.38 19.14 -1.50
CA ASP A 69 -15.76 19.33 -2.90
C ASP A 69 -15.01 18.38 -3.84
N ALA A 70 -13.71 18.16 -3.62
CA ALA A 70 -12.91 17.20 -4.38
C ALA A 70 -13.44 15.77 -4.23
N LEU A 71 -13.75 15.34 -3.01
CA LEU A 71 -14.25 13.99 -2.74
C LEU A 71 -15.70 13.82 -3.22
N HIS A 72 -16.54 14.84 -3.15
CA HIS A 72 -17.87 14.84 -3.76
C HIS A 72 -17.80 14.73 -5.27
N ALA A 73 -16.88 15.42 -5.95
CA ALA A 73 -16.69 15.30 -7.39
C ALA A 73 -16.31 13.87 -7.78
N LEU A 74 -15.36 13.26 -7.07
CA LEU A 74 -14.96 11.87 -7.27
C LEU A 74 -16.12 10.89 -7.04
N ARG A 75 -16.93 11.08 -5.99
CA ARG A 75 -18.10 10.23 -5.73
C ARG A 75 -19.18 10.34 -6.82
N ARG A 76 -19.39 11.52 -7.38
CA ARG A 76 -20.34 11.70 -8.49
C ARG A 76 -19.87 11.00 -9.76
N GLU A 77 -18.57 11.05 -10.04
CA GLU A 77 -17.97 10.37 -11.19
C GLU A 77 -17.97 8.85 -11.00
N SER A 78 -17.61 8.38 -9.79
CA SER A 78 -17.51 6.97 -9.45
C SER A 78 -18.19 6.67 -8.10
N PRO A 79 -19.51 6.42 -8.09
CA PRO A 79 -20.28 6.23 -6.84
C PRO A 79 -19.82 5.04 -5.99
N ARG A 80 -19.16 4.04 -6.62
CA ARG A 80 -18.64 2.84 -5.96
C ARG A 80 -17.16 2.95 -5.55
N ALA A 81 -16.52 4.10 -5.78
CA ALA A 81 -15.14 4.30 -5.39
C ALA A 81 -14.91 4.11 -3.89
N ARG A 82 -13.89 3.36 -3.54
CA ARG A 82 -13.48 3.13 -2.14
C ARG A 82 -12.53 4.23 -1.70
N ILE A 83 -12.95 5.07 -0.75
CA ILE A 83 -12.15 6.20 -0.25
C ILE A 83 -11.36 5.76 0.97
N LEU A 84 -10.04 5.85 0.88
CA LEU A 84 -9.08 5.42 1.90
C LEU A 84 -8.27 6.64 2.37
N PHE A 85 -8.29 6.89 3.66
CA PHE A 85 -7.46 7.92 4.28
C PHE A 85 -6.18 7.29 4.84
N LEU A 86 -5.05 7.97 4.64
CA LEU A 86 -3.76 7.54 5.17
C LEU A 86 -3.42 8.42 6.38
N SER A 87 -3.42 7.81 7.56
CA SER A 87 -3.19 8.50 8.82
C SER A 87 -2.63 7.55 9.88
N PRO A 88 -1.77 8.03 10.81
CA PRO A 88 -1.28 7.21 11.94
C PRO A 88 -2.38 6.63 12.83
N VAL A 89 -3.57 7.27 12.89
CA VAL A 89 -4.72 6.78 13.68
C VAL A 89 -5.42 5.58 13.04
N GLY A 90 -5.11 5.27 11.77
CA GLY A 90 -5.74 4.19 11.05
C GLY A 90 -5.31 2.80 11.53
N LYS A 91 -6.09 1.79 11.16
CA LYS A 91 -5.69 0.39 11.37
C LYS A 91 -4.42 0.07 10.56
N PRO A 92 -3.52 -0.79 11.07
CA PRO A 92 -2.35 -1.22 10.32
C PRO A 92 -2.73 -1.88 8.99
N PHE A 93 -2.19 -1.37 7.89
CA PHE A 93 -2.35 -1.96 6.56
C PHE A 93 -1.60 -3.28 6.46
N ARG A 94 -2.25 -4.32 5.94
CA ARG A 94 -1.71 -5.68 5.81
C ARG A 94 -1.93 -6.24 4.40
N GLN A 95 -1.22 -7.31 4.08
CA GLN A 95 -1.38 -8.03 2.81
C GLN A 95 -2.83 -8.52 2.58
N SER A 96 -3.54 -8.87 3.63
CA SER A 96 -4.98 -9.22 3.55
C SER A 96 -5.85 -8.05 3.11
N ASP A 97 -5.49 -6.81 3.50
CA ASP A 97 -6.18 -5.61 3.03
C ASP A 97 -5.87 -5.35 1.55
N ALA A 98 -4.60 -5.51 1.14
CA ALA A 98 -4.22 -5.41 -0.27
C ALA A 98 -5.01 -6.38 -1.14
N LYS A 99 -5.13 -7.66 -0.73
CA LYS A 99 -5.91 -8.68 -1.43
C LYS A 99 -7.40 -8.34 -1.53
N ARG A 100 -7.98 -7.79 -0.48
CA ARG A 100 -9.38 -7.37 -0.49
C ARG A 100 -9.58 -6.16 -1.41
N LEU A 101 -8.71 -5.16 -1.30
CA LEU A 101 -8.77 -3.93 -2.08
C LEU A 101 -8.44 -4.14 -3.57
N SER A 102 -7.67 -5.19 -3.92
CA SER A 102 -7.40 -5.50 -5.33
C SER A 102 -8.63 -5.96 -6.12
N ARG A 103 -9.75 -6.20 -5.45
CA ARG A 103 -11.04 -6.54 -6.07
C ARG A 103 -11.93 -5.34 -6.34
N GLU A 104 -11.54 -4.17 -5.84
CA GLU A 104 -12.26 -2.91 -6.09
C GLU A 104 -11.96 -2.39 -7.50
N GLU A 105 -12.94 -1.74 -8.11
CA GLU A 105 -12.75 -1.13 -9.43
C GLU A 105 -11.98 0.19 -9.34
N HIS A 106 -12.22 0.96 -8.26
CA HIS A 106 -11.65 2.29 -8.06
C HIS A 106 -11.30 2.54 -6.58
N LEU A 107 -10.05 2.87 -6.33
CA LEU A 107 -9.56 3.33 -5.03
C LEU A 107 -9.26 4.83 -5.08
N VAL A 108 -9.73 5.55 -4.08
CA VAL A 108 -9.38 6.96 -3.85
C VAL A 108 -8.49 7.02 -2.61
N LEU A 109 -7.26 7.45 -2.79
CA LEU A 109 -6.22 7.49 -1.76
C LEU A 109 -6.01 8.94 -1.33
N VAL A 110 -6.44 9.28 -0.12
CA VAL A 110 -6.38 10.65 0.41
C VAL A 110 -5.09 10.83 1.20
N ALA A 111 -4.19 11.64 0.67
CA ALA A 111 -2.90 11.96 1.27
C ALA A 111 -2.98 13.28 2.07
N GLY A 112 -2.99 13.18 3.39
CA GLY A 112 -2.96 14.33 4.28
C GLY A 112 -1.62 15.06 4.27
N ARG A 113 -1.64 16.37 4.53
CA ARG A 113 -0.48 17.22 4.73
C ARG A 113 -0.64 18.09 5.97
N TYR A 114 0.39 18.87 6.30
CA TYR A 114 0.42 19.68 7.52
C TYR A 114 0.28 18.80 8.77
N GLU A 115 -0.53 19.23 9.76
CA GLU A 115 -0.83 18.44 10.97
C GLU A 115 -1.96 17.42 10.74
N GLY A 116 -2.51 17.36 9.53
CA GLY A 116 -3.55 16.41 9.14
C GLY A 116 -4.72 17.05 8.41
N ILE A 117 -5.83 16.35 8.43
CA ILE A 117 -7.08 16.69 7.76
C ILE A 117 -8.14 16.98 8.82
N ASP A 118 -9.02 17.95 8.56
CA ASP A 118 -10.17 18.22 9.42
C ASP A 118 -10.98 16.93 9.64
N GLU A 119 -11.21 16.58 10.91
CA GLU A 119 -11.82 15.30 11.29
C GLU A 119 -13.20 15.09 10.67
N ARG A 120 -13.97 16.16 10.49
CA ARG A 120 -15.30 16.12 9.87
C ARG A 120 -15.26 15.58 8.44
N ILE A 121 -14.16 15.77 7.72
CA ILE A 121 -13.96 15.23 6.36
C ILE A 121 -13.67 13.75 6.41
N ILE A 122 -12.88 13.32 7.37
CA ILE A 122 -12.59 11.88 7.59
C ILE A 122 -13.89 11.16 7.95
N GLU A 123 -14.65 11.65 8.95
CA GLU A 123 -15.93 11.08 9.37
C GLU A 123 -16.97 11.01 8.24
N ARG A 124 -17.00 12.02 7.38
CA ARG A 124 -17.99 12.12 6.29
C ARG A 124 -17.66 11.23 5.09
N HIS A 125 -16.38 11.05 4.77
CA HIS A 125 -15.96 10.46 3.50
C HIS A 125 -15.21 9.15 3.62
N ALA A 126 -14.51 8.88 4.73
CA ALA A 126 -13.70 7.69 4.84
C ALA A 126 -14.53 6.41 4.81
N HIS A 127 -14.18 5.50 3.94
CA HIS A 127 -14.61 4.13 4.05
C HIS A 127 -13.67 3.34 4.96
N GLU A 128 -12.38 3.67 4.92
CA GLU A 128 -11.35 3.10 5.81
C GLU A 128 -10.22 4.10 6.02
N ILE A 129 -9.56 3.95 7.17
CA ILE A 129 -8.36 4.72 7.52
C ILE A 129 -7.24 3.70 7.75
N PHE A 130 -6.10 3.89 7.09
CA PHE A 130 -4.95 3.01 7.21
C PHE A 130 -3.71 3.72 7.72
N SER A 131 -2.99 3.03 8.61
CA SER A 131 -1.60 3.33 8.96
C SER A 131 -0.68 2.33 8.28
N VAL A 132 0.47 2.79 7.80
CA VAL A 132 1.51 1.92 7.21
C VAL A 132 2.59 1.52 8.21
N GLY A 133 2.50 2.01 9.45
CA GLY A 133 3.41 1.73 10.55
C GLY A 133 3.39 2.81 11.62
N ASP A 134 4.04 2.55 12.75
CA ASP A 134 4.12 3.44 13.91
C ASP A 134 5.22 4.49 13.71
N ALA A 135 5.09 5.29 12.64
CA ALA A 135 5.99 6.38 12.31
C ALA A 135 5.23 7.58 11.75
N VAL A 136 5.68 8.77 12.10
CA VAL A 136 5.14 10.03 11.55
C VAL A 136 5.95 10.42 10.32
N LEU A 137 5.26 10.68 9.23
CA LEU A 137 5.83 11.10 7.95
C LEU A 137 5.48 12.55 7.65
N THR A 138 6.19 13.16 6.70
CA THR A 138 5.94 14.55 6.27
C THR A 138 4.65 14.74 5.47
N GLY A 139 3.95 13.63 5.14
CA GLY A 139 2.68 13.64 4.41
C GLY A 139 2.21 12.26 4.04
N GLY A 140 0.98 12.17 3.55
CA GLY A 140 0.30 10.94 3.22
C GLY A 140 0.63 10.33 1.85
N GLU A 141 1.43 11.00 1.01
CA GLU A 141 1.72 10.51 -0.34
C GLU A 141 2.50 9.19 -0.33
N LEU A 142 3.54 9.09 0.51
CA LEU A 142 4.32 7.85 0.62
C LEU A 142 3.49 6.66 1.12
N PRO A 143 2.69 6.78 2.19
CA PRO A 143 1.72 5.76 2.56
C PRO A 143 0.72 5.41 1.45
N ALA A 144 0.21 6.39 0.74
CA ALA A 144 -0.72 6.17 -0.37
C ALA A 144 -0.07 5.39 -1.52
N MET A 145 1.17 5.72 -1.88
CA MET A 145 1.94 4.96 -2.87
C MET A 145 2.19 3.53 -2.42
N MET A 146 2.56 3.31 -1.15
CA MET A 146 2.77 1.97 -0.59
C MET A 146 1.49 1.11 -0.68
N VAL A 147 0.33 1.66 -0.32
CA VAL A 147 -0.95 0.95 -0.42
C VAL A 147 -1.29 0.65 -1.88
N CYS A 148 -1.15 1.64 -2.78
CA CYS A 148 -1.41 1.46 -4.20
C CYS A 148 -0.50 0.41 -4.83
N ASP A 149 0.80 0.42 -4.54
CA ASP A 149 1.76 -0.60 -5.01
C ASP A 149 1.34 -2.01 -4.56
N ALA A 150 1.15 -2.19 -3.24
CA ALA A 150 0.78 -3.48 -2.67
C ALA A 150 -0.52 -4.04 -3.26
N VAL A 151 -1.48 -3.18 -3.61
CA VAL A 151 -2.73 -3.56 -4.27
C VAL A 151 -2.49 -3.87 -5.74
N SER A 152 -1.77 -2.99 -6.45
CA SER A 152 -1.59 -3.07 -7.90
C SER A 152 -0.86 -4.32 -8.34
N ARG A 153 0.14 -4.78 -7.58
CA ARG A 153 0.88 -6.01 -7.90
C ARG A 153 0.04 -7.28 -7.82
N LEU A 154 -1.14 -7.22 -7.20
CA LEU A 154 -2.10 -8.33 -7.12
C LEU A 154 -3.07 -8.38 -8.31
N LEU A 155 -3.07 -7.36 -9.16
CA LEU A 155 -3.92 -7.33 -10.34
C LEU A 155 -3.41 -8.32 -11.40
N PRO A 156 -4.32 -9.03 -12.10
CA PRO A 156 -3.93 -9.89 -13.20
C PRO A 156 -3.12 -9.14 -14.27
N GLY A 157 -2.02 -9.72 -14.72
CA GLY A 157 -1.17 -9.15 -15.77
C GLY A 157 -0.14 -8.10 -15.31
N VAL A 158 -0.14 -7.69 -14.05
CA VAL A 158 0.86 -6.73 -13.51
C VAL A 158 2.19 -7.42 -13.23
N LEU A 159 2.19 -8.58 -12.58
CA LEU A 159 3.40 -9.39 -12.41
C LEU A 159 3.53 -10.40 -13.54
N GLY A 160 4.76 -10.59 -14.03
CA GLY A 160 5.05 -11.54 -15.12
C GLY A 160 4.85 -13.01 -14.75
N ASN A 161 4.93 -13.36 -13.47
CA ASN A 161 4.66 -14.70 -12.96
C ASN A 161 3.68 -14.63 -11.79
N ALA A 162 2.44 -15.05 -12.01
CA ALA A 162 1.40 -15.10 -10.99
C ALA A 162 1.70 -16.10 -9.86
N ASP A 163 2.48 -17.15 -10.13
CA ASP A 163 2.82 -18.16 -9.13
C ASP A 163 3.68 -17.59 -8.00
N SER A 164 4.41 -16.49 -8.26
CA SER A 164 5.18 -15.81 -7.22
C SER A 164 4.30 -15.34 -6.06
N LEU A 165 3.06 -14.95 -6.33
CA LEU A 165 2.11 -14.49 -5.31
C LEU A 165 1.70 -15.59 -4.32
N THR A 166 1.81 -16.86 -4.70
CA THR A 166 1.36 -17.99 -3.86
C THR A 166 2.36 -18.40 -2.78
N VAL A 167 3.63 -18.00 -2.93
CA VAL A 167 4.72 -18.41 -2.02
C VAL A 167 5.39 -17.24 -1.31
N GLU A 168 4.84 -16.04 -1.44
CA GLU A 168 5.40 -14.83 -0.83
C GLU A 168 5.14 -14.74 0.67
N SER A 169 5.92 -13.87 1.31
CA SER A 169 5.71 -13.51 2.72
C SER A 169 4.28 -13.02 2.95
N PHE A 170 3.72 -13.39 4.08
CA PHE A 170 2.36 -13.10 4.55
C PHE A 170 1.23 -13.89 3.87
N GLU A 171 1.52 -14.75 2.90
CA GLU A 171 0.48 -15.55 2.22
C GLU A 171 -0.20 -16.51 3.20
N ASN A 172 0.57 -17.28 3.94
CA ASN A 172 0.10 -18.18 4.99
C ASN A 172 0.49 -17.69 6.39
N GLU A 173 0.49 -16.37 6.60
CA GLU A 173 0.99 -15.71 7.83
C GLU A 173 2.46 -16.02 8.13
N LEU A 174 3.19 -16.61 7.22
CA LEU A 174 4.61 -16.91 7.33
C LEU A 174 5.43 -15.93 6.48
N LEU A 175 6.69 -15.77 6.83
CA LEU A 175 7.70 -15.24 5.92
C LEU A 175 8.08 -16.32 4.92
N GLU A 176 8.38 -15.95 3.69
CA GLU A 176 8.93 -16.86 2.69
C GLU A 176 10.23 -17.51 3.13
N ALA A 177 10.53 -18.69 2.62
CA ALA A 177 11.79 -19.37 2.84
C ALA A 177 12.98 -18.53 2.32
N PRO A 178 14.19 -18.73 2.86
CA PRO A 178 15.39 -18.14 2.27
C PRO A 178 15.56 -18.56 0.81
N SER A 179 15.90 -17.63 -0.04
CA SER A 179 16.19 -17.84 -1.46
C SER A 179 17.69 -17.73 -1.73
N PHE A 180 18.18 -18.53 -2.66
CA PHE A 180 19.57 -18.58 -3.04
C PHE A 180 19.72 -18.47 -4.56
N THR A 181 20.86 -17.94 -5.02
CA THR A 181 21.25 -17.89 -6.42
C THR A 181 22.68 -18.42 -6.56
N LYS A 182 23.11 -18.67 -7.79
CA LYS A 182 24.51 -19.07 -8.07
C LYS A 182 25.49 -17.95 -7.67
N PRO A 183 26.74 -18.31 -7.32
CA PRO A 183 27.31 -19.65 -7.27
C PRO A 183 26.81 -20.51 -6.10
N ASP A 184 26.93 -21.81 -6.19
CA ASP A 184 26.51 -22.80 -5.18
C ASP A 184 27.26 -22.66 -3.85
N GLU A 185 28.45 -22.08 -3.90
CA GLU A 185 29.24 -21.67 -2.74
C GLU A 185 29.67 -20.20 -2.88
N PHE A 186 29.46 -19.42 -1.82
CA PHE A 186 29.91 -18.04 -1.74
C PHE A 186 30.58 -17.77 -0.38
N LYS A 187 31.88 -17.45 -0.42
CA LYS A 187 32.70 -17.12 0.77
C LYS A 187 32.57 -18.16 1.90
N GLY A 188 32.69 -19.45 1.54
CA GLY A 188 32.66 -20.59 2.48
C GLY A 188 31.22 -20.94 2.95
N LYS A 189 30.18 -20.33 2.41
CA LYS A 189 28.78 -20.68 2.69
C LYS A 189 28.17 -21.36 1.48
N THR A 190 27.64 -22.57 1.66
CA THR A 190 27.05 -23.38 0.61
C THR A 190 25.52 -23.31 0.62
N ILE A 191 24.92 -23.50 -0.55
CA ILE A 191 23.48 -23.72 -0.69
C ILE A 191 23.14 -25.11 -0.11
N VAL A 192 21.96 -25.23 0.48
CA VAL A 192 21.42 -26.53 0.94
C VAL A 192 21.44 -27.53 -0.23
N SER A 193 22.13 -28.65 -0.06
CA SER A 193 22.40 -29.62 -1.15
C SER A 193 21.13 -30.14 -1.82
N GLU A 194 20.02 -30.23 -1.10
CA GLU A 194 18.74 -30.69 -1.62
C GLU A 194 18.16 -29.74 -2.68
N PHE A 195 18.49 -28.44 -2.62
CA PHE A 195 18.04 -27.46 -3.64
C PHE A 195 18.70 -27.69 -4.99
N LEU A 196 19.87 -28.35 -4.99
CA LEU A 196 20.67 -28.65 -6.20
C LEU A 196 20.29 -29.99 -6.85
N LYS A 197 19.48 -30.82 -6.16
CA LYS A 197 19.17 -32.20 -6.62
C LYS A 197 17.88 -32.31 -7.45
N GLY A 198 17.15 -31.22 -7.69
CA GLY A 198 15.96 -31.21 -8.56
C GLY A 198 14.72 -31.94 -8.03
N ASN A 199 14.73 -32.44 -6.80
CA ASN A 199 13.58 -33.12 -6.21
C ASN A 199 12.59 -32.09 -5.65
N HIS A 200 11.58 -31.69 -6.44
CA HIS A 200 10.63 -30.63 -6.11
C HIS A 200 9.85 -30.85 -4.81
N SER A 201 9.44 -32.08 -4.51
CA SER A 201 8.69 -32.39 -3.28
C SER A 201 9.55 -32.22 -2.03
N LYS A 202 10.81 -32.68 -2.07
CA LYS A 202 11.76 -32.47 -0.97
C LYS A 202 12.13 -31.00 -0.82
N ILE A 203 12.34 -30.28 -1.92
CA ILE A 203 12.61 -28.85 -1.92
C ILE A 203 11.46 -28.10 -1.27
N ALA A 204 10.21 -28.37 -1.63
CA ALA A 204 9.02 -27.75 -1.05
C ALA A 204 8.92 -28.01 0.46
N ALA A 205 9.15 -29.24 0.91
CA ALA A 205 9.15 -29.60 2.33
C ALA A 205 10.23 -28.86 3.12
N ILE A 206 11.43 -28.72 2.55
CA ILE A 206 12.53 -27.97 3.18
C ILE A 206 12.22 -26.49 3.23
N LYS A 207 11.74 -25.90 2.13
CA LYS A 207 11.32 -24.49 2.08
C LYS A 207 10.28 -24.20 3.14
N ASN A 208 9.27 -25.06 3.30
CA ASN A 208 8.25 -24.89 4.33
C ASN A 208 8.86 -24.86 5.74
N ARG A 209 9.74 -25.83 6.08
CA ARG A 209 10.42 -25.82 7.39
C ARG A 209 11.28 -24.58 7.60
N MET A 210 11.98 -24.12 6.55
CA MET A 210 12.80 -22.91 6.61
C MET A 210 11.94 -21.65 6.80
N ALA A 211 10.77 -21.58 6.13
CA ALA A 211 9.80 -20.50 6.32
C ALA A 211 9.33 -20.43 7.78
N TRP A 212 8.94 -21.54 8.39
CA TRP A 212 8.56 -21.62 9.80
C TRP A 212 9.70 -21.16 10.72
N SER A 213 10.92 -21.63 10.49
CA SER A 213 12.09 -21.27 11.30
C SER A 213 12.44 -19.78 11.15
N LYS A 214 12.44 -19.27 9.93
CA LYS A 214 12.67 -17.84 9.62
C LYS A 214 11.61 -16.95 10.28
N THR A 215 10.33 -17.36 10.18
CA THR A 215 9.23 -16.62 10.80
C THR A 215 9.36 -16.60 12.31
N LYS A 216 9.66 -17.76 12.93
CA LYS A 216 9.86 -17.84 14.38
C LYS A 216 10.97 -16.91 14.88
N TYR A 217 12.05 -16.78 14.10
CA TYR A 217 13.21 -15.96 14.49
C TYR A 217 12.96 -14.46 14.26
N PHE A 218 12.49 -14.07 13.09
CA PHE A 218 12.39 -12.66 12.71
C PHE A 218 11.04 -12.02 13.05
N ARG A 219 9.97 -12.81 13.07
CA ARG A 219 8.59 -12.34 13.31
C ARG A 219 7.84 -13.32 14.22
N PRO A 220 8.22 -13.37 15.51
CA PRO A 220 7.58 -14.27 16.50
C PRO A 220 6.07 -14.00 16.63
N ASP A 221 5.63 -12.77 16.38
CA ASP A 221 4.22 -12.39 16.35
C ASP A 221 3.43 -13.12 15.24
N LEU A 222 4.01 -13.21 14.03
CA LEU A 222 3.43 -13.97 12.92
C LEU A 222 3.46 -15.47 13.19
N TYR A 223 4.58 -15.98 13.71
CA TYR A 223 4.72 -17.38 14.08
C TYR A 223 3.64 -17.85 15.05
N LEU A 224 3.36 -17.07 16.10
CA LEU A 224 2.32 -17.42 17.07
C LEU A 224 0.92 -17.43 16.43
N ARG A 225 0.63 -16.49 15.54
CA ARG A 225 -0.63 -16.46 14.78
C ARG A 225 -0.78 -17.65 13.85
N ALA A 226 0.26 -17.95 13.07
CA ALA A 226 0.26 -19.11 12.17
C ALA A 226 0.10 -20.43 12.93
N LYS A 227 0.82 -20.57 14.08
CA LYS A 227 0.71 -21.76 14.94
C LYS A 227 -0.69 -21.96 15.54
N ALA A 228 -1.42 -20.89 15.84
CA ALA A 228 -2.76 -20.98 16.39
C ALA A 228 -3.82 -21.43 15.35
N LYS A 229 -3.47 -21.38 14.06
CA LYS A 229 -4.35 -21.78 12.93
C LYS A 229 -3.99 -23.14 12.32
N ALA A 230 -2.81 -23.67 12.65
CA ALA A 230 -2.33 -24.96 12.15
C ALA A 230 -2.77 -26.13 13.04
#